data_6e73b39d197148ca84e40b2d9249b687
#
_entry.id   6e73b39d197148ca84e40b2d9249b687
#
_cell.length_a   1.000
_cell.length_b   1.000
_cell.length_c   1.000
_cell.angle_alpha   90.00
_cell.angle_beta   90.00
_cell.angle_gamma   90.00
#
_symmetry.space_group_name_H-M   'P 1'
#
loop_
_entity.id
_entity.type
_entity.pdbx_description
1 polymer ?
#
loop_
_entity_poly.entity_id
_entity_poly.type
_entity_poly.pdbx_seq_one_letter_code
_entity_poly.pdbx_strand_id
1 'polypeptide(L)'
;MSSVLHEKILHDISGGILYIYGGKINYVNPAAEHILGKSSAAMLNNSFAKIFIEYEENDDFNQIILNAISDFSTPQENIVQYFNGKNFKYLHLKTSILYDGERKNGILILLDDITELIKLRGVELDLQRVKSLNQQLQIKNEELKKESEIDKLTGLLNKKTMETLCAQYLKTLKENRTAALIIVDLDHFKNANDTYGHQTGDIILTMFADFIGKIFEKNSYVGRFGGDEFVILLKNPPDENFVAERAKEILQAARDILIEGMEIQITASVGVAIVSTAANYEKVFANADHALYFVKEHGRNNFHIARD
;
A
#
# COMPACT_ATOMS: atom_id res chain seq x y z
N MET A 1 3.68 -58.47 30.95
CA MET A 1 4.15 -57.04 30.86
C MET A 1 3.85 -56.37 29.52
N SER A 2 3.83 -57.08 28.41
CA SER A 2 3.61 -56.50 27.05
C SER A 2 2.18 -55.93 26.83
N SER A 3 1.11 -56.60 27.29
CA SER A 3 -0.27 -56.21 27.00
C SER A 3 -0.69 -54.90 27.70
N VAL A 4 -0.32 -54.73 28.97
CA VAL A 4 -0.66 -53.55 29.78
C VAL A 4 0.05 -52.29 29.25
N LEU A 5 1.27 -52.43 28.72
CA LEU A 5 2.01 -51.31 28.11
C LEU A 5 1.36 -50.87 26.78
N HIS A 6 0.96 -51.82 25.94
CA HIS A 6 0.28 -51.52 24.69
C HIS A 6 -1.09 -50.85 24.92
N GLU A 7 -1.88 -51.32 25.88
CA GLU A 7 -3.16 -50.66 26.23
C GLU A 7 -2.94 -49.22 26.72
N LYS A 8 -1.91 -48.98 27.54
CA LYS A 8 -1.62 -47.64 28.04
C LYS A 8 -1.13 -46.69 26.93
N ILE A 9 -0.31 -47.20 26.02
CA ILE A 9 0.12 -46.41 24.86
C ILE A 9 -1.07 -46.01 24.01
N LEU A 10 -1.95 -46.94 23.67
CA LEU A 10 -3.13 -46.67 22.86
C LEU A 10 -4.11 -45.73 23.55
N HIS A 11 -4.18 -45.78 24.89
CA HIS A 11 -5.01 -44.90 25.69
C HIS A 11 -4.50 -43.45 25.72
N ASP A 12 -3.21 -43.28 25.80
CA ASP A 12 -2.54 -41.94 26.02
C ASP A 12 -2.19 -41.21 24.70
N ILE A 13 -2.42 -41.82 23.54
CA ILE A 13 -2.26 -41.18 22.23
C ILE A 13 -3.32 -40.09 22.07
N SER A 14 -2.86 -38.88 21.63
CA SER A 14 -3.72 -37.72 21.38
C SER A 14 -4.65 -37.86 20.15
N GLY A 15 -4.28 -38.71 19.20
CA GLY A 15 -5.13 -39.04 18.03
C GLY A 15 -6.22 -40.05 18.40
N GLY A 16 -7.38 -39.92 17.80
CA GLY A 16 -8.47 -40.87 17.93
C GLY A 16 -8.16 -42.18 17.23
N ILE A 17 -8.46 -43.31 17.92
CA ILE A 17 -8.24 -44.65 17.39
C ILE A 17 -9.54 -45.44 17.50
N LEU A 18 -10.00 -46.00 16.37
CA LEU A 18 -11.04 -46.99 16.32
C LEU A 18 -10.53 -48.25 15.63
N TYR A 19 -10.93 -49.41 16.16
CA TYR A 19 -10.73 -50.68 15.50
C TYR A 19 -12.06 -51.35 15.21
N ILE A 20 -12.26 -51.73 13.95
CA ILE A 20 -13.47 -52.36 13.44
C ILE A 20 -13.15 -53.79 12.97
N TYR A 21 -13.85 -54.75 13.52
CA TYR A 21 -13.76 -56.14 13.10
C TYR A 21 -15.17 -56.75 12.98
N GLY A 22 -15.38 -57.54 11.92
CA GLY A 22 -16.70 -58.14 11.65
C GLY A 22 -17.84 -57.10 11.49
N GLY A 23 -17.51 -55.90 10.99
CA GLY A 23 -18.47 -54.80 10.84
C GLY A 23 -18.87 -54.10 12.13
N LYS A 24 -18.26 -54.47 13.28
CA LYS A 24 -18.52 -53.88 14.60
C LYS A 24 -17.28 -53.14 15.11
N ILE A 25 -17.53 -52.09 15.89
CA ILE A 25 -16.47 -51.33 16.59
C ILE A 25 -16.04 -52.14 17.82
N ASN A 26 -14.77 -52.58 17.82
CA ASN A 26 -14.24 -53.45 18.89
C ASN A 26 -13.29 -52.70 19.83
N TYR A 27 -12.77 -51.56 19.41
CA TYR A 27 -11.93 -50.70 20.24
C TYR A 27 -12.12 -49.23 19.90
N VAL A 28 -12.12 -48.41 20.94
CA VAL A 28 -12.15 -46.94 20.86
C VAL A 28 -11.27 -46.39 21.97
N ASN A 29 -10.35 -45.51 21.68
CA ASN A 29 -9.58 -44.79 22.71
C ASN A 29 -10.30 -43.52 23.19
N PRO A 30 -9.92 -42.92 24.32
CA PRO A 30 -10.52 -41.70 24.85
C PRO A 30 -10.46 -40.51 23.93
N ALA A 31 -9.39 -40.39 23.13
CA ALA A 31 -9.27 -39.31 22.14
C ALA A 31 -10.35 -39.42 21.06
N ALA A 32 -10.64 -40.62 20.57
CA ALA A 32 -11.73 -40.84 19.62
C ALA A 32 -13.11 -40.49 20.21
N GLU A 33 -13.38 -40.84 21.49
CA GLU A 33 -14.61 -40.42 22.17
C GLU A 33 -14.76 -38.89 22.18
N HIS A 34 -13.69 -38.20 22.52
CA HIS A 34 -13.69 -36.73 22.55
C HIS A 34 -13.84 -36.11 21.16
N ILE A 35 -13.12 -36.62 20.15
CA ILE A 35 -13.20 -36.14 18.77
C ILE A 35 -14.60 -36.33 18.20
N LEU A 36 -15.14 -37.55 18.36
CA LEU A 36 -16.42 -37.95 17.76
C LEU A 36 -17.64 -37.52 18.58
N GLY A 37 -17.45 -37.10 19.83
CA GLY A 37 -18.52 -36.66 20.70
C GLY A 37 -19.45 -37.80 21.16
N LYS A 38 -18.99 -39.05 21.09
CA LYS A 38 -19.75 -40.27 21.47
C LYS A 38 -18.94 -41.11 22.44
N SER A 39 -19.58 -41.63 23.47
CA SER A 39 -18.90 -42.49 24.45
C SER A 39 -18.53 -43.87 23.89
N SER A 40 -17.44 -44.45 24.38
CA SER A 40 -17.05 -45.81 24.03
C SER A 40 -18.18 -46.82 24.34
N ALA A 41 -18.91 -46.61 25.41
CA ALA A 41 -20.08 -47.48 25.76
C ALA A 41 -21.17 -47.46 24.68
N ALA A 42 -21.37 -46.31 24.01
CA ALA A 42 -22.35 -46.21 22.92
C ALA A 42 -21.82 -46.81 21.61
N MET A 43 -20.51 -46.79 21.39
CA MET A 43 -19.87 -47.23 20.14
C MET A 43 -19.51 -48.72 20.14
N LEU A 44 -18.99 -49.27 21.23
CA LEU A 44 -18.48 -50.62 21.29
C LEU A 44 -19.56 -51.67 20.99
N ASN A 45 -19.17 -52.72 20.26
CA ASN A 45 -20.01 -53.86 19.82
C ASN A 45 -21.18 -53.49 18.89
N ASN A 46 -21.31 -52.22 18.50
CA ASN A 46 -22.28 -51.76 17.51
C ASN A 46 -21.63 -51.64 16.12
N SER A 47 -22.45 -51.74 15.07
CA SER A 47 -21.95 -51.48 13.71
C SER A 47 -21.70 -50.01 13.53
N PHE A 48 -20.69 -49.68 12.73
CA PHE A 48 -20.34 -48.28 12.41
C PHE A 48 -21.54 -47.53 11.83
N ALA A 49 -22.23 -48.12 10.85
CA ALA A 49 -23.40 -47.51 10.23
C ALA A 49 -24.51 -47.15 11.25
N LYS A 50 -24.78 -48.03 12.24
CA LYS A 50 -25.79 -47.75 13.25
C LYS A 50 -25.47 -46.54 14.14
N ILE A 51 -24.18 -46.26 14.34
CA ILE A 51 -23.71 -45.19 15.26
C ILE A 51 -23.52 -43.86 14.56
N PHE A 52 -23.11 -43.83 13.28
CA PHE A 52 -22.61 -42.62 12.62
C PHE A 52 -23.51 -42.10 11.49
N ILE A 53 -24.46 -42.86 10.95
CA ILE A 53 -25.41 -42.40 9.93
C ILE A 53 -26.58 -41.60 10.55
N GLU A 54 -26.29 -40.75 11.52
CA GLU A 54 -27.34 -39.97 12.21
C GLU A 54 -27.45 -38.54 11.63
N TYR A 55 -26.35 -38.01 11.10
CA TYR A 55 -26.25 -36.63 10.59
C TYR A 55 -25.84 -36.62 9.13
N GLU A 56 -26.65 -35.97 8.29
CA GLU A 56 -26.37 -35.80 6.86
C GLU A 56 -25.05 -35.03 6.62
N GLU A 57 -24.69 -34.09 7.54
CA GLU A 57 -23.43 -33.34 7.49
C GLU A 57 -22.18 -34.22 7.55
N ASN A 58 -22.32 -35.49 7.96
CA ASN A 58 -21.21 -36.43 8.07
C ASN A 58 -21.15 -37.44 6.90
N ASP A 59 -21.85 -37.22 5.82
CA ASP A 59 -21.93 -38.18 4.69
C ASP A 59 -20.55 -38.49 4.12
N ASP A 60 -19.68 -37.49 3.89
CA ASP A 60 -18.33 -37.73 3.40
C ASP A 60 -17.50 -38.59 4.37
N PHE A 61 -17.53 -38.26 5.67
CA PHE A 61 -16.89 -39.05 6.72
C PHE A 61 -17.39 -40.48 6.74
N ASN A 62 -18.71 -40.65 6.71
CA ASN A 62 -19.37 -41.94 6.76
C ASN A 62 -19.03 -42.78 5.52
N GLN A 63 -19.07 -42.19 4.34
CA GLN A 63 -18.80 -42.85 3.07
C GLN A 63 -17.38 -43.41 3.02
N ILE A 64 -16.37 -42.62 3.46
CA ILE A 64 -14.98 -43.05 3.50
C ILE A 64 -14.79 -44.30 4.38
N ILE A 65 -15.37 -44.27 5.57
CA ILE A 65 -15.25 -45.40 6.51
C ILE A 65 -16.03 -46.61 6.01
N LEU A 66 -17.25 -46.43 5.48
CA LEU A 66 -18.05 -47.53 4.92
C LEU A 66 -17.35 -48.16 3.70
N ASN A 67 -16.70 -47.35 2.84
CA ASN A 67 -15.92 -47.87 1.75
C ASN A 67 -14.70 -48.68 2.24
N ALA A 68 -14.02 -48.18 3.29
CA ALA A 68 -12.93 -48.94 3.91
C ALA A 68 -13.40 -50.27 4.53
N ILE A 69 -14.61 -50.31 5.10
CA ILE A 69 -15.20 -51.53 5.66
C ILE A 69 -15.60 -52.53 4.57
N SER A 70 -16.19 -52.06 3.46
CA SER A 70 -16.69 -52.89 2.37
C SER A 70 -15.62 -53.33 1.38
N ASP A 71 -14.73 -52.41 1.03
CA ASP A 71 -13.62 -52.65 0.09
C ASP A 71 -12.28 -52.61 0.83
N PHE A 72 -11.85 -53.77 1.31
CA PHE A 72 -10.58 -53.93 2.04
C PHE A 72 -9.31 -53.69 1.17
N SER A 73 -9.45 -52.99 0.06
CA SER A 73 -8.40 -53.01 -0.98
C SER A 73 -7.33 -51.93 -0.80
N THR A 74 -7.62 -50.77 -0.22
CA THR A 74 -6.62 -49.67 -0.13
C THR A 74 -6.75 -48.85 1.15
N PRO A 75 -5.62 -48.58 1.86
CA PRO A 75 -5.59 -47.57 2.89
C PRO A 75 -5.97 -46.20 2.30
N GLN A 76 -6.83 -45.46 2.96
CA GLN A 76 -7.26 -44.13 2.56
C GLN A 76 -6.76 -43.08 3.56
N GLU A 77 -6.38 -41.93 3.06
CA GLU A 77 -6.00 -40.79 3.88
C GLU A 77 -6.72 -39.55 3.33
N ASN A 78 -7.54 -38.92 4.15
CA ASN A 78 -8.43 -37.84 3.74
C ASN A 78 -8.56 -36.79 4.85
N ILE A 79 -8.83 -35.55 4.45
CA ILE A 79 -9.29 -34.52 5.36
C ILE A 79 -10.79 -34.35 5.14
N VAL A 80 -11.56 -34.50 6.19
CA VAL A 80 -13.02 -34.45 6.13
C VAL A 80 -13.57 -33.49 7.19
N GLN A 81 -14.71 -32.91 6.89
CA GLN A 81 -15.49 -32.19 7.88
C GLN A 81 -16.37 -33.17 8.63
N TYR A 82 -16.46 -33.04 9.94
CA TYR A 82 -17.24 -33.89 10.80
C TYR A 82 -18.03 -33.07 11.81
N PHE A 83 -19.33 -33.31 11.91
CA PHE A 83 -20.19 -32.72 12.93
C PHE A 83 -20.35 -33.68 14.11
N ASN A 84 -19.86 -33.26 15.29
CA ASN A 84 -19.90 -34.13 16.49
C ASN A 84 -21.17 -33.99 17.36
N GLY A 85 -22.24 -33.38 16.79
CA GLY A 85 -23.47 -33.07 17.51
C GLY A 85 -23.47 -31.70 18.22
N LYS A 86 -22.34 -30.98 18.21
CA LYS A 86 -22.20 -29.64 18.79
C LYS A 86 -21.48 -28.67 17.85
N ASN A 87 -20.36 -29.10 17.30
CA ASN A 87 -19.49 -28.28 16.47
C ASN A 87 -18.98 -29.06 15.26
N PHE A 88 -18.67 -28.35 14.20
CA PHE A 88 -17.89 -28.87 13.09
C PHE A 88 -16.41 -28.95 13.45
N LYS A 89 -15.80 -30.09 13.08
CA LYS A 89 -14.37 -30.35 13.18
C LYS A 89 -13.81 -30.70 11.81
N TYR A 90 -12.53 -30.41 11.60
CA TYR A 90 -11.78 -30.93 10.46
C TYR A 90 -10.94 -32.10 10.97
N LEU A 91 -11.19 -33.26 10.44
CA LEU A 91 -10.52 -34.50 10.84
C LEU A 91 -9.60 -34.97 9.72
N HIS A 92 -8.35 -35.19 10.06
CA HIS A 92 -7.45 -35.97 9.22
C HIS A 92 -7.70 -37.44 9.55
N LEU A 93 -8.24 -38.13 8.59
CA LEU A 93 -8.71 -39.52 8.73
C LEU A 93 -7.80 -40.44 7.92
N LYS A 94 -7.27 -41.46 8.60
CA LYS A 94 -6.45 -42.50 7.97
C LYS A 94 -6.99 -43.88 8.30
N THR A 95 -7.21 -44.69 7.26
CA THR A 95 -7.64 -46.07 7.41
C THR A 95 -6.52 -47.03 7.08
N SER A 96 -6.37 -48.09 7.84
CA SER A 96 -5.37 -49.15 7.62
C SER A 96 -5.98 -50.52 7.86
N ILE A 97 -5.60 -51.52 7.05
CA ILE A 97 -6.05 -52.88 7.20
C ILE A 97 -5.10 -53.64 8.14
N LEU A 98 -5.65 -54.28 9.13
CA LEU A 98 -4.89 -55.17 10.00
C LEU A 98 -5.00 -56.62 9.51
N TYR A 99 -3.90 -57.35 9.60
CA TYR A 99 -3.77 -58.73 9.18
C TYR A 99 -3.40 -59.63 10.37
N ASP A 100 -3.92 -60.83 10.38
CA ASP A 100 -3.49 -61.94 11.24
C ASP A 100 -2.99 -63.04 10.32
N GLY A 101 -1.65 -63.15 10.19
CA GLY A 101 -1.05 -63.90 9.11
C GLY A 101 -1.45 -63.37 7.73
N GLU A 102 -2.01 -64.21 6.88
CA GLU A 102 -2.49 -63.82 5.54
C GLU A 102 -3.97 -63.38 5.54
N ARG A 103 -4.66 -63.50 6.68
CA ARG A 103 -6.09 -63.18 6.78
C ARG A 103 -6.28 -61.71 7.20
N LYS A 104 -7.14 -61.00 6.48
CA LYS A 104 -7.62 -59.69 6.90
C LYS A 104 -8.35 -59.79 8.22
N ASN A 105 -7.87 -59.10 9.25
CA ASN A 105 -8.38 -59.21 10.62
C ASN A 105 -9.27 -58.02 11.01
N GLY A 106 -9.17 -56.90 10.34
CA GLY A 106 -10.01 -55.72 10.62
C GLY A 106 -9.45 -54.44 10.04
N ILE A 107 -10.06 -53.33 10.41
CA ILE A 107 -9.69 -51.97 9.97
C ILE A 107 -9.36 -51.16 11.19
N LEU A 108 -8.20 -50.51 11.14
CA LEU A 108 -7.78 -49.49 12.06
C LEU A 108 -8.09 -48.11 11.43
N ILE A 109 -8.75 -47.26 12.19
CA ILE A 109 -9.07 -45.90 11.82
C ILE A 109 -8.34 -44.99 12.79
N LEU A 110 -7.54 -44.08 12.24
CA LEU A 110 -6.86 -43.02 12.98
C LEU A 110 -7.53 -41.68 12.64
N LEU A 111 -7.79 -40.88 13.67
CA LEU A 111 -8.48 -39.60 13.59
C LEU A 111 -7.64 -38.54 14.29
N ASP A 112 -7.15 -37.55 13.54
CA ASP A 112 -6.50 -36.37 14.12
C ASP A 112 -7.41 -35.14 13.94
N ASP A 113 -7.74 -34.48 15.04
CA ASP A 113 -8.49 -33.22 15.00
C ASP A 113 -7.52 -32.08 14.60
N ILE A 114 -7.63 -31.68 13.36
CA ILE A 114 -6.79 -30.60 12.77
C ILE A 114 -7.54 -29.27 12.65
N THR A 115 -8.66 -29.12 13.37
CA THR A 115 -9.53 -27.94 13.29
C THR A 115 -8.76 -26.64 13.58
N GLU A 116 -7.98 -26.63 14.67
CA GLU A 116 -7.19 -25.44 15.04
C GLU A 116 -6.07 -25.15 14.03
N LEU A 117 -5.45 -26.19 13.47
CA LEU A 117 -4.42 -26.02 12.44
C LEU A 117 -4.98 -25.37 11.17
N ILE A 118 -6.17 -25.79 10.73
CA ILE A 118 -6.85 -25.20 9.55
C ILE A 118 -7.25 -23.75 9.82
N LYS A 119 -7.78 -23.45 11.00
CA LYS A 119 -8.12 -22.08 11.40
C LYS A 119 -6.90 -21.17 11.42
N LEU A 120 -5.81 -21.61 12.06
CA LEU A 120 -4.55 -20.84 12.12
C LEU A 120 -3.99 -20.57 10.73
N ARG A 121 -4.01 -21.56 9.85
CA ARG A 121 -3.57 -21.39 8.46
C ARG A 121 -4.43 -20.40 7.68
N GLY A 122 -5.74 -20.41 7.89
CA GLY A 122 -6.67 -19.43 7.33
C GLY A 122 -6.32 -17.98 7.76
N VAL A 123 -6.12 -17.79 9.07
CA VAL A 123 -5.73 -16.48 9.63
C VAL A 123 -4.38 -16.00 9.08
N GLU A 124 -3.41 -16.90 8.93
CA GLU A 124 -2.10 -16.57 8.37
C GLU A 124 -2.20 -16.09 6.91
N LEU A 125 -2.97 -16.78 6.09
CA LEU A 125 -3.23 -16.38 4.70
C LEU A 125 -3.94 -15.02 4.60
N ASP A 126 -4.94 -14.78 5.45
CA ASP A 126 -5.64 -13.51 5.50
C ASP A 126 -4.71 -12.37 5.93
N LEU A 127 -3.84 -12.63 6.91
CA LEU A 127 -2.84 -11.66 7.36
C LEU A 127 -1.84 -11.29 6.25
N GLN A 128 -1.39 -12.28 5.47
CA GLN A 128 -0.51 -12.04 4.32
C GLN A 128 -1.22 -11.20 3.26
N ARG A 129 -2.49 -11.49 2.98
CA ARG A 129 -3.31 -10.73 2.04
C ARG A 129 -3.49 -9.27 2.47
N VAL A 130 -3.80 -9.03 3.74
CA VAL A 130 -3.94 -7.68 4.31
C VAL A 130 -2.62 -6.90 4.23
N LYS A 131 -1.48 -7.53 4.54
CA LYS A 131 -0.16 -6.89 4.40
C LYS A 131 0.14 -6.47 2.96
N SER A 132 -0.14 -7.35 2.00
CA SER A 132 0.06 -7.04 0.57
C SER A 132 -0.82 -5.87 0.11
N LEU A 133 -2.10 -5.87 0.48
CA LEU A 133 -3.02 -4.77 0.15
C LEU A 133 -2.58 -3.44 0.76
N ASN A 134 -2.11 -3.43 2.01
CA ASN A 134 -1.61 -2.22 2.66
C ASN A 134 -0.36 -1.66 1.95
N GLN A 135 0.56 -2.51 1.48
CA GLN A 135 1.70 -2.07 0.69
C GLN A 135 1.27 -1.42 -0.63
N GLN A 136 0.32 -2.04 -1.35
CA GLN A 136 -0.21 -1.47 -2.59
C GLN A 136 -0.90 -0.12 -2.36
N LEU A 137 -1.67 0.00 -1.27
CA LEU A 137 -2.31 1.26 -0.88
C LEU A 137 -1.30 2.36 -0.55
N GLN A 138 -0.21 2.03 0.13
CA GLN A 138 0.86 3.00 0.42
C GLN A 138 1.50 3.53 -0.87
N ILE A 139 1.88 2.64 -1.79
CA ILE A 139 2.45 3.03 -3.09
C ILE A 139 1.47 3.94 -3.84
N LYS A 140 0.20 3.54 -3.91
CA LYS A 140 -0.81 4.34 -4.62
C LYS A 140 -1.06 5.71 -3.99
N ASN A 141 -1.05 5.79 -2.66
CA ASN A 141 -1.17 7.05 -1.95
C ASN A 141 0.04 7.98 -2.21
N GLU A 142 1.26 7.44 -2.28
CA GLU A 142 2.45 8.22 -2.62
C GLU A 142 2.41 8.74 -4.07
N GLU A 143 1.95 7.92 -5.02
CA GLU A 143 1.74 8.34 -6.41
C GLU A 143 0.70 9.47 -6.50
N LEU A 144 -0.48 9.29 -5.89
CA LEU A 144 -1.54 10.30 -5.86
C LEU A 144 -1.08 11.60 -5.18
N LYS A 145 -0.27 11.48 -4.13
CA LYS A 145 0.31 12.63 -3.45
C LYS A 145 1.24 13.39 -4.38
N LYS A 146 2.16 12.70 -5.07
CA LYS A 146 3.06 13.32 -6.06
C LYS A 146 2.28 14.00 -7.19
N GLU A 147 1.26 13.34 -7.76
CA GLU A 147 0.40 13.94 -8.78
C GLU A 147 -0.36 15.18 -8.29
N SER A 148 -0.66 15.24 -6.99
CA SER A 148 -1.33 16.38 -6.36
C SER A 148 -0.38 17.53 -5.99
N GLU A 149 0.95 17.34 -6.03
CA GLU A 149 1.94 18.32 -5.62
C GLU A 149 2.47 19.18 -6.78
N ILE A 150 2.28 18.76 -8.02
CA ILE A 150 2.81 19.41 -9.21
C ILE A 150 1.71 20.09 -10.06
N ASP A 151 2.10 21.06 -10.83
CA ASP A 151 1.32 21.61 -11.95
C ASP A 151 1.45 20.68 -13.17
N LYS A 152 0.32 20.19 -13.68
CA LYS A 152 0.32 19.16 -14.75
C LYS A 152 0.88 19.65 -16.09
N LEU A 153 0.83 20.96 -16.36
CA LEU A 153 1.31 21.52 -17.60
C LEU A 153 2.85 21.65 -17.57
N THR A 154 3.39 22.16 -16.46
CA THR A 154 4.79 22.56 -16.39
C THR A 154 5.68 21.58 -15.63
N GLY A 155 5.10 20.64 -14.88
CA GLY A 155 5.87 19.71 -14.02
C GLY A 155 6.50 20.35 -12.78
N LEU A 156 6.35 21.66 -12.60
CA LEU A 156 6.80 22.39 -11.41
C LEU A 156 5.83 22.16 -10.23
N LEU A 157 6.23 22.59 -9.03
CA LEU A 157 5.32 22.56 -7.87
C LEU A 157 4.07 23.40 -8.16
N ASN A 158 2.90 22.91 -7.76
CA ASN A 158 1.70 23.72 -7.84
C ASN A 158 1.62 24.73 -6.68
N LYS A 159 0.71 25.72 -6.79
CA LYS A 159 0.51 26.78 -5.82
C LYS A 159 0.43 26.28 -4.38
N LYS A 160 -0.45 25.31 -4.11
CA LYS A 160 -0.69 24.79 -2.77
C LYS A 160 0.56 24.18 -2.13
N THR A 161 1.29 23.39 -2.91
CA THR A 161 2.53 22.75 -2.46
C THR A 161 3.61 23.79 -2.22
N MET A 162 3.74 24.75 -3.13
CA MET A 162 4.71 25.83 -3.02
C MET A 162 4.47 26.69 -1.78
N GLU A 163 3.23 27.12 -1.53
CA GLU A 163 2.84 27.87 -0.33
C GLU A 163 3.20 27.12 0.96
N THR A 164 2.87 25.82 1.00
CA THR A 164 3.18 24.96 2.16
C THR A 164 4.68 24.86 2.44
N LEU A 165 5.48 24.58 1.39
CA LEU A 165 6.94 24.44 1.53
C LEU A 165 7.62 25.77 1.88
N CYS A 166 7.19 26.87 1.27
CA CYS A 166 7.71 28.20 1.58
C CYS A 166 7.39 28.58 3.02
N ALA A 167 6.16 28.41 3.47
CA ALA A 167 5.75 28.73 4.84
C ALA A 167 6.55 27.91 5.87
N GLN A 168 6.73 26.59 5.63
CA GLN A 168 7.55 25.75 6.51
C GLN A 168 9.01 26.21 6.56
N TYR A 169 9.62 26.49 5.41
CA TYR A 169 11.02 26.91 5.35
C TYR A 169 11.23 28.26 6.02
N LEU A 170 10.42 29.29 5.70
CA LEU A 170 10.52 30.64 6.24
C LEU A 170 10.30 30.68 7.76
N LYS A 171 9.35 29.89 8.27
CA LYS A 171 9.09 29.79 9.71
C LYS A 171 10.26 29.20 10.49
N THR A 172 11.05 28.34 9.88
CA THR A 172 12.19 27.65 10.51
C THR A 172 13.55 28.21 10.07
N LEU A 173 13.57 29.38 9.42
CA LEU A 173 14.80 30.00 8.98
C LEU A 173 15.68 30.33 10.21
N LYS A 174 16.88 29.74 10.23
CA LYS A 174 17.84 29.90 11.33
C LYS A 174 18.55 31.24 11.25
N GLU A 175 19.05 31.72 12.37
CA GLU A 175 19.97 32.87 12.43
C GLU A 175 21.16 32.65 11.49
N ASN A 176 21.60 33.71 10.84
CA ASN A 176 22.66 33.69 9.80
C ASN A 176 22.31 32.90 8.52
N ARG A 177 21.04 32.63 8.29
CA ARG A 177 20.55 32.09 7.03
C ARG A 177 19.66 33.13 6.34
N THR A 178 19.71 33.16 5.03
CA THR A 178 18.89 34.03 4.19
C THR A 178 17.93 33.21 3.34
N ALA A 179 16.84 33.82 2.92
CA ALA A 179 15.99 33.29 1.87
C ALA A 179 15.57 34.43 0.95
N ALA A 180 15.37 34.13 -0.33
CA ALA A 180 14.77 35.08 -1.26
C ALA A 180 13.51 34.45 -1.86
N LEU A 181 12.39 35.14 -1.74
CA LEU A 181 11.16 34.80 -2.46
C LEU A 181 11.08 35.64 -3.72
N ILE A 182 10.95 35.01 -4.87
CA ILE A 182 10.93 35.60 -6.18
C ILE A 182 9.58 35.30 -6.81
N ILE A 183 8.87 36.32 -7.23
CA ILE A 183 7.62 36.21 -7.99
C ILE A 183 7.88 36.66 -9.41
N VAL A 184 7.48 35.90 -10.38
CA VAL A 184 7.70 36.13 -11.82
C VAL A 184 6.36 36.11 -12.52
N ASP A 185 6.15 37.04 -13.44
CA ASP A 185 4.98 37.11 -14.30
C ASP A 185 5.45 37.39 -15.75
N LEU A 186 4.94 36.60 -16.69
CA LEU A 186 5.26 36.75 -18.10
C LEU A 186 4.50 37.91 -18.70
N ASP A 187 5.23 38.92 -19.11
CA ASP A 187 4.63 40.16 -19.63
C ASP A 187 3.80 39.89 -20.89
N HIS A 188 2.59 40.45 -20.91
CA HIS A 188 1.68 40.38 -22.06
C HIS A 188 1.32 38.94 -22.51
N PHE A 189 1.45 37.94 -21.65
CA PHE A 189 1.16 36.56 -21.98
C PHE A 189 -0.23 36.36 -22.54
N LYS A 190 -1.24 37.10 -22.02
CA LYS A 190 -2.59 37.08 -22.58
C LYS A 190 -2.61 37.47 -24.07
N ASN A 191 -1.86 38.47 -24.47
CA ASN A 191 -1.79 38.90 -25.90
C ASN A 191 -1.20 37.78 -26.78
N ALA A 192 -0.21 37.04 -26.27
CA ALA A 192 0.31 35.89 -27.00
C ALA A 192 -0.76 34.80 -27.19
N ASN A 193 -1.54 34.49 -26.12
CA ASN A 193 -2.67 33.57 -26.22
C ASN A 193 -3.75 34.06 -27.22
N ASP A 194 -4.11 35.32 -27.15
CA ASP A 194 -5.16 35.89 -28.00
C ASP A 194 -4.73 35.93 -29.47
N THR A 195 -3.42 36.08 -29.75
CA THR A 195 -2.86 36.17 -31.12
C THR A 195 -2.57 34.78 -31.71
N TYR A 196 -1.96 33.88 -30.94
CA TYR A 196 -1.41 32.60 -31.43
C TYR A 196 -2.15 31.36 -30.89
N GLY A 197 -3.14 31.55 -30.02
CA GLY A 197 -3.95 30.51 -29.41
C GLY A 197 -3.36 29.90 -28.14
N HIS A 198 -4.22 29.26 -27.35
CA HIS A 198 -3.84 28.70 -26.03
C HIS A 198 -2.78 27.59 -26.12
N GLN A 199 -2.73 26.82 -27.20
CA GLN A 199 -1.70 25.80 -27.38
C GLN A 199 -0.29 26.41 -27.46
N THR A 200 -0.16 27.57 -28.12
CA THR A 200 1.10 28.31 -28.14
C THR A 200 1.46 28.84 -26.76
N GLY A 201 0.47 29.34 -26.00
CA GLY A 201 0.68 29.73 -24.61
C GLY A 201 1.15 28.59 -23.72
N ASP A 202 0.59 27.39 -23.88
CA ASP A 202 1.04 26.21 -23.15
C ASP A 202 2.50 25.84 -23.48
N ILE A 203 2.92 25.97 -24.74
CA ILE A 203 4.32 25.78 -25.15
C ILE A 203 5.23 26.81 -24.47
N ILE A 204 4.86 28.09 -24.49
CA ILE A 204 5.59 29.17 -23.82
C ILE A 204 5.78 28.86 -22.33
N LEU A 205 4.71 28.49 -21.63
CA LEU A 205 4.75 28.17 -20.21
C LEU A 205 5.64 26.98 -19.91
N THR A 206 5.59 25.95 -20.73
CA THR A 206 6.42 24.74 -20.57
C THR A 206 7.90 25.05 -20.82
N MET A 207 8.22 25.79 -21.88
CA MET A 207 9.59 26.20 -22.17
C MET A 207 10.16 27.08 -21.04
N PHE A 208 9.39 28.06 -20.57
CA PHE A 208 9.82 28.91 -19.46
C PHE A 208 10.06 28.12 -18.18
N ALA A 209 9.14 27.18 -17.85
CA ALA A 209 9.28 26.30 -16.72
C ALA A 209 10.55 25.44 -16.77
N ASP A 210 10.89 24.91 -17.95
CA ASP A 210 12.13 24.14 -18.17
C ASP A 210 13.38 25.01 -17.96
N PHE A 211 13.35 26.25 -18.43
CA PHE A 211 14.49 27.17 -18.23
C PHE A 211 14.68 27.53 -16.77
N ILE A 212 13.62 27.99 -16.07
CA ILE A 212 13.74 28.34 -14.65
C ILE A 212 14.04 27.13 -13.78
N GLY A 213 13.50 25.96 -14.12
CA GLY A 213 13.81 24.71 -13.43
C GLY A 213 15.31 24.40 -13.46
N LYS A 214 15.99 24.60 -14.58
CA LYS A 214 17.43 24.41 -14.73
C LYS A 214 18.25 25.47 -13.97
N ILE A 215 17.82 26.74 -14.00
CA ILE A 215 18.46 27.83 -13.26
C ILE A 215 18.45 27.57 -11.75
N PHE A 216 17.34 26.98 -11.24
CA PHE A 216 17.09 26.81 -9.83
C PHE A 216 17.12 25.34 -9.37
N GLU A 217 17.84 24.46 -10.04
CA GLU A 217 17.87 23.01 -9.75
C GLU A 217 18.28 22.67 -8.31
N LYS A 218 19.16 23.50 -7.71
CA LYS A 218 19.70 23.25 -6.36
C LYS A 218 19.27 24.33 -5.37
N ASN A 219 19.01 23.91 -4.14
CA ASN A 219 18.72 24.81 -3.01
C ASN A 219 17.52 25.74 -3.23
N SER A 220 16.51 25.33 -3.99
CA SER A 220 15.31 26.13 -4.23
C SER A 220 14.04 25.30 -4.24
N TYR A 221 12.92 25.97 -4.19
CA TYR A 221 11.63 25.47 -4.61
C TYR A 221 11.16 26.32 -5.78
N VAL A 222 10.63 25.69 -6.82
CA VAL A 222 10.12 26.36 -8.03
C VAL A 222 8.70 25.88 -8.27
N GLY A 223 7.76 26.80 -8.40
CA GLY A 223 6.36 26.47 -8.58
C GLY A 223 5.65 27.41 -9.54
N ARG A 224 4.54 26.94 -10.11
CA ARG A 224 3.59 27.73 -10.88
C ARG A 224 2.34 28.00 -10.07
N PHE A 225 1.95 29.27 -9.93
CA PHE A 225 0.78 29.66 -9.14
C PHE A 225 -0.53 29.64 -9.94
N GLY A 226 -0.43 29.76 -11.25
CA GLY A 226 -1.53 29.73 -12.20
C GLY A 226 -1.35 30.76 -13.31
N GLY A 227 -2.01 30.56 -14.45
CA GLY A 227 -1.79 31.45 -15.58
C GLY A 227 -0.31 31.54 -15.96
N ASP A 228 0.23 32.75 -15.92
CA ASP A 228 1.58 33.16 -16.26
C ASP A 228 2.46 33.48 -15.04
N GLU A 229 1.99 33.17 -13.83
CA GLU A 229 2.69 33.47 -12.58
C GLU A 229 3.51 32.28 -12.08
N PHE A 230 4.80 32.54 -11.78
CA PHE A 230 5.73 31.58 -11.19
C PHE A 230 6.33 32.12 -9.89
N VAL A 231 6.59 31.23 -8.94
CA VAL A 231 7.18 31.59 -7.65
C VAL A 231 8.37 30.69 -7.38
N ILE A 232 9.50 31.32 -6.95
CA ILE A 232 10.72 30.62 -6.59
C ILE A 232 11.09 31.00 -5.16
N LEU A 233 11.38 30.02 -4.31
CA LEU A 233 12.06 30.23 -3.04
C LEU A 233 13.49 29.77 -3.14
N LEU A 234 14.41 30.72 -3.13
CA LEU A 234 15.84 30.46 -3.10
C LEU A 234 16.33 30.37 -1.66
N LYS A 235 16.90 29.22 -1.31
CA LYS A 235 17.33 28.91 0.05
C LYS A 235 18.80 29.29 0.25
N ASN A 236 19.04 30.11 1.26
CA ASN A 236 20.37 30.48 1.69
C ASN A 236 21.27 31.03 0.54
N PRO A 237 20.80 32.03 -0.25
CA PRO A 237 21.68 32.71 -1.21
C PRO A 237 22.87 33.33 -0.46
N PRO A 238 24.05 33.37 -1.09
CA PRO A 238 25.25 33.93 -0.45
C PRO A 238 25.13 35.42 -0.15
N ASP A 239 24.53 36.18 -1.05
CA ASP A 239 24.33 37.63 -0.94
C ASP A 239 23.23 38.15 -1.88
N GLU A 240 22.92 39.44 -1.82
CA GLU A 240 21.93 40.10 -2.67
C GLU A 240 22.33 40.12 -4.15
N ASN A 241 23.64 40.22 -4.44
CA ASN A 241 24.12 40.22 -5.83
C ASN A 241 23.82 38.88 -6.51
N PHE A 242 23.99 37.77 -5.79
CA PHE A 242 23.62 36.45 -6.30
C PHE A 242 22.15 36.38 -6.64
N VAL A 243 21.28 36.93 -5.80
CA VAL A 243 19.82 36.97 -6.06
C VAL A 243 19.51 37.83 -7.29
N ALA A 244 20.19 38.98 -7.43
CA ALA A 244 20.06 39.87 -8.60
C ALA A 244 20.49 39.17 -9.90
N GLU A 245 21.60 38.44 -9.88
CA GLU A 245 22.03 37.65 -11.05
C GLU A 245 21.01 36.56 -11.42
N ARG A 246 20.44 35.83 -10.43
CA ARG A 246 19.35 34.89 -10.69
C ARG A 246 18.12 35.56 -11.30
N ALA A 247 17.75 36.76 -10.84
CA ALA A 247 16.67 37.53 -11.44
C ALA A 247 16.97 37.93 -12.91
N LYS A 248 18.19 38.31 -13.22
CA LYS A 248 18.60 38.57 -14.63
C LYS A 248 18.51 37.31 -15.50
N GLU A 249 18.92 36.17 -14.98
CA GLU A 249 18.81 34.88 -15.69
C GLU A 249 17.34 34.53 -15.99
N ILE A 250 16.42 34.82 -15.07
CA ILE A 250 14.96 34.65 -15.31
C ILE A 250 14.51 35.54 -16.48
N LEU A 251 14.92 36.83 -16.49
CA LEU A 251 14.58 37.75 -17.59
C LEU A 251 15.12 37.25 -18.93
N GLN A 252 16.35 36.72 -18.93
CA GLN A 252 16.97 36.17 -20.14
C GLN A 252 16.24 34.91 -20.59
N ALA A 253 15.86 34.00 -19.66
CA ALA A 253 15.11 32.82 -19.97
C ALA A 253 13.75 33.11 -20.68
N ALA A 254 13.07 34.18 -20.28
CA ALA A 254 11.85 34.63 -20.96
C ALA A 254 12.14 35.09 -22.40
N ARG A 255 13.22 35.84 -22.61
CA ARG A 255 13.65 36.34 -23.95
C ARG A 255 14.14 35.21 -24.86
N ASP A 256 14.66 34.13 -24.30
CA ASP A 256 15.21 32.99 -25.05
C ASP A 256 14.08 32.01 -25.53
N ILE A 257 12.81 32.31 -25.22
CA ILE A 257 11.70 31.56 -25.76
C ILE A 257 11.54 31.89 -27.24
N LEU A 258 11.87 30.91 -28.07
CA LEU A 258 11.74 30.98 -29.52
C LEU A 258 10.82 29.84 -30.00
N ILE A 259 9.79 30.19 -30.76
CA ILE A 259 8.91 29.21 -31.38
C ILE A 259 9.09 29.30 -32.90
N GLU A 260 9.47 28.18 -33.50
CA GLU A 260 9.77 28.13 -34.94
C GLU A 260 8.58 28.60 -35.78
N GLY A 261 8.84 29.52 -36.70
CA GLY A 261 7.82 30.10 -37.59
C GLY A 261 6.92 31.16 -36.95
N MET A 262 7.23 31.61 -35.72
CA MET A 262 6.48 32.67 -35.05
C MET A 262 7.39 33.81 -34.56
N GLU A 263 6.97 35.05 -34.79
CA GLU A 263 7.67 36.26 -34.27
C GLU A 263 7.07 36.60 -32.89
N ILE A 264 7.38 35.75 -31.88
CA ILE A 264 6.94 35.98 -30.49
C ILE A 264 8.12 36.48 -29.68
N GLN A 265 7.93 37.61 -29.00
CA GLN A 265 8.88 38.14 -28.04
C GLN A 265 8.21 38.12 -26.64
N ILE A 266 8.70 37.24 -25.77
CA ILE A 266 8.22 37.15 -24.38
C ILE A 266 9.23 37.86 -23.49
N THR A 267 8.73 38.65 -22.54
CA THR A 267 9.51 39.22 -21.44
C THR A 267 8.88 38.85 -20.10
N ALA A 268 9.56 39.10 -19.01
CA ALA A 268 9.06 38.84 -17.68
C ALA A 268 9.26 40.04 -16.75
N SER A 269 8.37 40.22 -15.82
CA SER A 269 8.52 41.10 -14.66
C SER A 269 8.81 40.30 -13.42
N VAL A 270 9.78 40.71 -12.62
CA VAL A 270 10.24 39.94 -11.45
C VAL A 270 10.25 40.77 -10.19
N GLY A 271 9.55 40.34 -9.17
CA GLY A 271 9.59 40.92 -7.83
C GLY A 271 10.30 40.01 -6.84
N VAL A 272 11.15 40.56 -6.01
CA VAL A 272 11.99 39.83 -5.05
C VAL A 272 11.84 40.38 -3.65
N ALA A 273 11.69 39.49 -2.65
CA ALA A 273 11.83 39.84 -1.25
C ALA A 273 12.88 38.95 -0.58
N ILE A 274 13.87 39.58 0.09
CA ILE A 274 14.94 38.88 0.81
C ILE A 274 14.67 38.98 2.31
N VAL A 275 14.83 37.84 3.01
CA VAL A 275 14.66 37.76 4.48
C VAL A 275 15.88 37.07 5.09
N SER A 276 16.29 37.53 6.27
CA SER A 276 17.42 37.02 7.04
C SER A 276 17.04 36.44 8.41
N THR A 277 15.77 36.47 8.72
CA THR A 277 15.21 35.93 9.98
C THR A 277 13.94 35.15 9.67
N ALA A 278 13.49 34.34 10.64
CA ALA A 278 12.22 33.64 10.54
C ALA A 278 11.08 34.64 10.26
N ALA A 279 10.28 34.34 9.26
CA ALA A 279 9.26 35.27 8.77
C ALA A 279 7.96 34.51 8.41
N ASN A 280 6.86 35.25 8.44
CA ASN A 280 5.58 34.79 7.95
C ASN A 280 5.57 34.83 6.41
N TYR A 281 5.11 33.74 5.78
CA TYR A 281 5.06 33.60 4.33
C TYR A 281 4.25 34.73 3.66
N GLU A 282 3.07 35.02 4.20
CA GLU A 282 2.14 36.00 3.62
C GLU A 282 2.78 37.40 3.58
N LYS A 283 3.55 37.77 4.61
CA LYS A 283 4.29 39.05 4.64
C LYS A 283 5.39 39.07 3.57
N VAL A 284 6.17 38.00 3.48
CA VAL A 284 7.27 37.91 2.49
C VAL A 284 6.72 37.89 1.07
N PHE A 285 5.62 37.19 0.86
CA PHE A 285 4.91 37.16 -0.43
C PHE A 285 4.41 38.57 -0.82
N ALA A 286 3.75 39.27 0.11
CA ALA A 286 3.28 40.63 -0.14
C ALA A 286 4.41 41.60 -0.50
N ASN A 287 5.59 41.50 0.14
CA ASN A 287 6.74 42.35 -0.21
C ASN A 287 7.26 42.04 -1.62
N ALA A 288 7.36 40.75 -2.01
CA ALA A 288 7.74 40.34 -3.35
C ALA A 288 6.70 40.76 -4.40
N ASP A 289 5.42 40.69 -4.10
CA ASP A 289 4.34 41.10 -4.98
C ASP A 289 4.32 42.62 -5.19
N HIS A 290 4.54 43.41 -4.14
CA HIS A 290 4.73 44.85 -4.26
C HIS A 290 5.93 45.22 -5.16
N ALA A 291 7.04 44.46 -5.03
CA ALA A 291 8.19 44.65 -5.90
C ALA A 291 7.88 44.30 -7.37
N LEU A 292 7.11 43.24 -7.61
CA LEU A 292 6.64 42.87 -8.94
C LEU A 292 5.71 43.95 -9.53
N TYR A 293 4.78 44.44 -8.72
CA TYR A 293 3.89 45.54 -9.13
C TYR A 293 4.67 46.78 -9.52
N PHE A 294 5.67 47.16 -8.72
CA PHE A 294 6.57 48.25 -9.06
C PHE A 294 7.19 48.09 -10.44
N VAL A 295 7.70 46.92 -10.79
CA VAL A 295 8.27 46.62 -12.10
C VAL A 295 7.24 46.80 -13.22
N LYS A 296 6.03 46.27 -13.02
CA LYS A 296 4.94 46.39 -14.00
C LYS A 296 4.54 47.83 -14.28
N GLU A 297 4.55 48.71 -13.27
CA GLU A 297 4.27 50.14 -13.42
C GLU A 297 5.42 50.91 -14.09
N HIS A 298 6.69 50.43 -14.01
CA HIS A 298 7.87 51.13 -14.51
C HIS A 298 8.41 50.55 -15.83
N GLY A 299 7.54 49.98 -16.65
CA GLY A 299 7.89 49.58 -18.02
C GLY A 299 8.15 48.11 -18.24
N ARG A 300 7.95 47.25 -17.20
CA ARG A 300 8.12 45.79 -17.30
C ARG A 300 9.54 45.33 -17.68
N ASN A 301 9.67 44.04 -18.03
CA ASN A 301 10.93 43.43 -18.53
C ASN A 301 12.15 43.77 -17.64
N ASN A 302 11.98 43.74 -16.34
CA ASN A 302 12.94 44.08 -15.31
C ASN A 302 12.69 43.36 -14.01
N PHE A 303 13.55 43.55 -13.03
CA PHE A 303 13.31 43.05 -11.66
C PHE A 303 13.46 44.18 -10.63
N HIS A 304 12.82 44.00 -9.48
CA HIS A 304 12.98 44.85 -8.30
C HIS A 304 13.14 44.03 -7.05
N ILE A 305 14.08 44.41 -6.18
CA ILE A 305 14.28 43.79 -4.86
C ILE A 305 13.66 44.71 -3.82
N ALA A 306 12.62 44.24 -3.13
CA ALA A 306 12.01 44.98 -2.02
C ALA A 306 13.05 45.15 -0.91
N ARG A 307 13.22 46.39 -0.45
CA ARG A 307 13.99 46.73 0.75
C ARG A 307 12.99 46.93 1.90
N ASP A 308 13.24 46.32 3.06
CA ASP A 308 12.48 46.55 4.27
C ASP A 308 12.54 48.00 4.72
#